data_a944167370d8fe890858ceb6a9f41657
#
_entry.id   a944167370d8fe890858ceb6a9f41657
#
_cell.length_a   1.000
_cell.length_b   1.000
_cell.length_c   1.000
_cell.angle_alpha   90.00
_cell.angle_beta   90.00
_cell.angle_gamma   90.00
#
_symmetry.space_group_name_H-M   'P 1'
#
loop_
_entity.id
_entity.type
_entity.pdbx_description
1 polymer ?
#
loop_
_entity_poly.entity_id
_entity_poly.type
_entity_poly.pdbx_seq_one_letter_code
_entity_poly.pdbx_strand_id
1 'polypeptide(L)'
;RRLGDPFFGIGLNPGHLIHLDEWLHSPIRKDSSMKLASGMALQCDIIPATGTDYFTSNIEDGVALADAETRAALQRDFPETWSRIARRRTFMTDVLGIRLKPEVLPFSSIPAWLPPFWLDPGKAMAMR
;
A
#
# COMPACT_ATOMS: atom_id res chain seq x y z
N ARG A 1 -12.37 -7.90 -1.96
CA ARG A 1 -12.17 -9.03 -1.10
C ARG A 1 -11.80 -8.55 0.30
N ARG A 2 -12.30 -9.18 1.34
CA ARG A 2 -12.01 -8.76 2.71
C ARG A 2 -10.61 -9.24 3.07
N LEU A 3 -9.73 -8.31 3.36
CA LEU A 3 -8.48 -8.59 4.04
C LEU A 3 -8.81 -9.18 5.42
N GLY A 4 -8.06 -10.15 5.86
CA GLY A 4 -8.43 -10.91 7.06
C GLY A 4 -9.43 -12.04 6.81
N ASP A 5 -9.73 -12.33 5.55
CA ASP A 5 -10.47 -13.54 5.19
C ASP A 5 -9.68 -14.77 5.67
N PRO A 6 -10.31 -15.69 6.41
CA PRO A 6 -9.68 -16.92 6.89
C PRO A 6 -8.96 -17.72 5.80
N PHE A 7 -9.40 -17.58 4.55
CA PHE A 7 -8.74 -18.19 3.41
C PHE A 7 -7.29 -17.78 3.22
N PHE A 8 -6.91 -16.55 3.60
CA PHE A 8 -5.52 -16.11 3.51
C PHE A 8 -4.71 -16.39 4.77
N GLY A 9 -5.34 -16.86 5.84
CA GLY A 9 -4.66 -17.12 7.09
C GLY A 9 -3.91 -15.90 7.64
N ILE A 10 -4.41 -14.69 7.35
CA ILE A 10 -3.76 -13.46 7.81
C ILE A 10 -3.94 -13.37 9.31
N GLY A 11 -2.90 -13.71 10.05
CA GLY A 11 -2.87 -13.61 11.50
C GLY A 11 -2.62 -12.20 12.03
N LEU A 12 -2.11 -11.30 11.16
CA LEU A 12 -1.83 -9.90 11.47
C LEU A 12 -2.78 -8.99 10.71
N ASN A 13 -2.90 -7.75 11.16
CA ASN A 13 -3.64 -6.73 10.42
C ASN A 13 -2.97 -6.45 9.06
N PRO A 14 -3.72 -6.04 8.04
CA PRO A 14 -3.20 -5.83 6.70
C PRO A 14 -2.47 -4.49 6.53
N GLY A 15 -2.14 -3.82 7.61
CA GLY A 15 -1.41 -2.56 7.61
C GLY A 15 -1.44 -1.87 8.97
N HIS A 16 -0.52 -0.96 9.17
CA HIS A 16 -0.32 -0.23 10.42
C HIS A 16 0.17 1.20 10.15
N LEU A 17 0.14 2.04 11.17
CA LEU A 17 0.76 3.37 11.12
C LEU A 17 2.28 3.23 11.07
N ILE A 18 2.94 4.12 10.33
CA ILE A 18 4.40 4.19 10.29
C ILE A 18 4.87 5.09 11.43
N HIS A 19 5.36 4.50 12.52
CA HIS A 19 5.97 5.18 13.67
C HIS A 19 6.70 4.17 14.57
N LEU A 20 7.19 4.60 15.76
CA LEU A 20 8.04 3.77 16.62
C LEU A 20 7.39 2.46 17.10
N ASP A 21 6.08 2.49 17.39
CA ASP A 21 5.32 1.32 17.85
C ASP A 21 4.35 0.82 16.78
N GLU A 22 4.81 0.74 15.56
CA GLU A 22 4.00 0.54 14.35
C GLU A 22 3.06 -0.66 14.42
N TRP A 23 3.51 -1.78 14.96
CA TRP A 23 2.73 -3.00 15.06
C TRP A 23 1.54 -2.92 16.02
N LEU A 24 1.61 -2.03 17.00
CA LEU A 24 0.58 -1.85 18.02
C LEU A 24 -0.53 -0.91 17.56
N HIS A 25 -0.26 -0.06 16.57
CA HIS A 25 -1.16 1.00 16.14
C HIS A 25 -1.64 0.78 14.71
N SER A 26 -2.58 -0.14 14.56
CA SER A 26 -3.25 -0.36 13.27
C SER A 26 -4.68 0.16 13.30
N PRO A 27 -5.04 1.07 12.41
CA PRO A 27 -6.44 1.41 12.17
C PRO A 27 -7.19 0.31 11.41
N ILE A 28 -6.45 -0.59 10.74
CA ILE A 28 -6.99 -1.61 9.85
C ILE A 28 -7.04 -2.96 10.58
N ARG A 29 -7.95 -3.07 11.53
CA ARG A 29 -8.18 -4.30 12.31
C ARG A 29 -9.67 -4.49 12.57
N LYS A 30 -10.06 -5.71 12.91
CA LYS A 30 -11.42 -6.00 13.35
C LYS A 30 -11.80 -5.10 14.53
N ASP A 31 -13.01 -4.54 14.48
CA ASP A 31 -13.60 -3.69 15.51
C ASP A 31 -12.79 -2.43 15.84
N SER A 32 -11.97 -1.94 14.91
CA SER A 32 -11.28 -0.67 15.11
C SER A 32 -12.24 0.50 15.07
N SER A 33 -12.16 1.37 16.06
CA SER A 33 -12.83 2.67 16.11
C SER A 33 -11.98 3.81 15.56
N MET A 34 -10.72 3.54 15.22
CA MET A 34 -9.80 4.55 14.69
C MET A 34 -10.25 4.99 13.31
N LYS A 35 -10.40 6.30 13.13
CA LYS A 35 -10.72 6.89 11.84
C LYS A 35 -9.44 7.23 11.09
N LEU A 36 -9.42 6.93 9.81
CA LEU A 36 -8.36 7.40 8.93
C LEU A 36 -8.49 8.90 8.71
N ALA A 37 -7.39 9.62 8.77
CA ALA A 37 -7.33 11.06 8.61
C ALA A 37 -6.19 11.48 7.68
N SER A 38 -6.30 12.68 7.12
CA SER A 38 -5.22 13.33 6.37
C SER A 38 -3.98 13.49 7.26
N GLY A 39 -2.81 13.28 6.68
CA GLY A 39 -1.52 13.30 7.39
C GLY A 39 -1.08 11.96 7.97
N MET A 40 -1.91 10.93 7.97
CA MET A 40 -1.49 9.59 8.37
C MET A 40 -0.58 8.96 7.32
N ALA A 41 0.53 8.37 7.76
CA ALA A 41 1.37 7.50 6.95
C ALA A 41 1.14 6.04 7.39
N LEU A 42 0.88 5.19 6.42
CA LEU A 42 0.51 3.79 6.64
C LEU A 42 1.43 2.87 5.84
N GLN A 43 1.80 1.79 6.45
CA GLN A 43 2.35 0.63 5.77
C GLN A 43 1.20 -0.32 5.45
N CYS A 44 1.02 -0.64 4.18
CA CYS A 44 0.22 -1.80 3.79
C CYS A 44 1.15 -3.01 3.88
N ASP A 45 0.88 -3.90 4.81
CA ASP A 45 1.72 -5.05 5.10
C ASP A 45 0.85 -6.30 5.07
N ILE A 46 0.91 -7.01 3.94
CA ILE A 46 0.07 -8.17 3.70
C ILE A 46 0.95 -9.41 3.66
N ILE A 47 0.80 -10.25 4.68
CA ILE A 47 1.54 -11.50 4.86
C ILE A 47 0.55 -12.67 4.82
N PRO A 48 0.17 -13.15 3.62
CA PRO A 48 -0.74 -14.26 3.51
C PRO A 48 -0.05 -15.59 3.79
N ALA A 49 -0.64 -16.42 4.63
CA ALA A 49 -0.26 -17.81 4.74
C ALA A 49 -0.83 -18.59 3.54
N THR A 50 0.02 -19.31 2.82
CA THR A 50 -0.39 -20.05 1.62
C THR A 50 -0.93 -21.45 1.95
N GLY A 51 -0.69 -21.94 3.17
CA GLY A 51 -1.03 -23.31 3.56
C GLY A 51 -0.17 -24.38 2.88
N THR A 52 0.96 -24.00 2.31
CA THR A 52 1.94 -24.88 1.66
C THR A 52 3.29 -24.81 2.36
N ASP A 53 4.22 -25.68 1.99
CA ASP A 53 5.58 -25.69 2.53
C ASP A 53 6.38 -24.41 2.16
N TYR A 54 5.90 -23.62 1.22
CA TYR A 54 6.49 -22.35 0.80
C TYR A 54 5.91 -21.12 1.50
N PHE A 55 5.13 -21.34 2.50
CA PHE A 55 4.60 -20.53 3.56
C PHE A 55 3.97 -19.18 3.21
N THR A 56 4.71 -18.18 2.85
CA THR A 56 4.18 -16.83 2.80
C THR A 56 4.93 -15.96 1.80
N SER A 57 4.28 -14.92 1.35
CA SER A 57 4.94 -13.83 0.67
C SER A 57 4.59 -12.52 1.36
N ASN A 58 5.54 -11.61 1.46
CA ASN A 58 5.33 -10.27 1.95
C ASN A 58 5.04 -9.34 0.78
N ILE A 59 3.97 -8.57 0.93
CA ILE A 59 3.66 -7.47 0.02
C ILE A 59 3.49 -6.24 0.90
N GLU A 60 4.46 -5.35 0.82
CA GLU A 60 4.49 -4.14 1.62
C GLU A 60 4.58 -2.91 0.73
N ASP A 61 3.82 -1.88 1.05
CA ASP A 61 3.89 -0.60 0.37
C ASP A 61 3.49 0.55 1.30
N GLY A 62 4.26 1.63 1.26
CA GLY A 62 3.99 2.82 2.06
C GLY A 62 3.05 3.77 1.35
N VAL A 63 2.02 4.21 2.06
CA VAL A 63 1.07 5.20 1.57
C VAL A 63 0.86 6.31 2.59
N ALA A 64 0.61 7.53 2.11
CA ALA A 64 0.12 8.63 2.93
C ALA A 64 -1.34 8.92 2.59
N LEU A 65 -2.08 9.38 3.57
CA LEU A 65 -3.44 9.86 3.37
C LEU A 65 -3.42 11.40 3.30
N ALA A 66 -4.04 11.93 2.27
CA ALA A 66 -4.11 13.38 2.06
C ALA A 66 -5.51 13.79 1.57
N ASP A 67 -6.15 14.69 2.28
CA ASP A 67 -7.37 15.34 1.81
C ASP A 67 -7.10 16.28 0.61
N ALA A 68 -8.12 16.92 0.10
CA ALA A 68 -8.00 17.77 -1.08
C ALA A 68 -7.08 18.96 -0.86
N GLU A 69 -7.12 19.56 0.33
CA GLU A 69 -6.29 20.71 0.70
C GLU A 69 -4.80 20.31 0.77
N THR A 70 -4.51 19.21 1.46
CA THR A 70 -3.15 18.66 1.57
C THR A 70 -2.58 18.30 0.19
N ARG A 71 -3.40 17.68 -0.69
CA ARG A 71 -2.96 17.38 -2.06
C ARG A 71 -2.66 18.62 -2.86
N ALA A 72 -3.50 19.66 -2.75
CA ALA A 72 -3.27 20.93 -3.42
C ALA A 72 -1.99 21.62 -2.93
N ALA A 73 -1.74 21.59 -1.63
CA ALA A 73 -0.50 22.11 -1.03
C ALA A 73 0.73 21.33 -1.54
N LEU A 74 0.70 20.00 -1.54
CA LEU A 74 1.79 19.18 -2.06
C LEU A 74 2.07 19.47 -3.55
N GLN A 75 1.03 19.64 -4.34
CA GLN A 75 1.17 19.95 -5.77
C GLN A 75 1.81 21.31 -6.00
N ARG A 76 1.47 22.30 -5.19
CA ARG A 76 1.99 23.67 -5.28
C ARG A 76 3.43 23.79 -4.75
N ASP A 77 3.66 23.24 -3.57
CA ASP A 77 4.87 23.49 -2.78
C ASP A 77 5.97 22.46 -3.03
N PHE A 78 5.58 21.24 -3.51
CA PHE A 78 6.49 20.12 -3.77
C PHE A 78 6.20 19.45 -5.12
N PRO A 79 6.29 20.17 -6.24
CA PRO A 79 5.83 19.68 -7.56
C PRO A 79 6.58 18.43 -8.04
N GLU A 80 7.86 18.29 -7.73
CA GLU A 80 8.63 17.10 -8.11
C GLU A 80 8.16 15.85 -7.37
N THR A 81 7.94 15.96 -6.05
CA THR A 81 7.39 14.89 -5.23
C THR A 81 5.99 14.53 -5.70
N TRP A 82 5.16 15.52 -5.98
CA TRP A 82 3.82 15.31 -6.52
C TRP A 82 3.87 14.55 -7.85
N SER A 83 4.73 14.98 -8.76
CA SER A 83 4.90 14.31 -10.07
C SER A 83 5.29 12.84 -9.91
N ARG A 84 6.19 12.53 -8.99
CA ARG A 84 6.57 11.15 -8.69
C ARG A 84 5.39 10.33 -8.16
N ILE A 85 4.65 10.87 -7.20
CA ILE A 85 3.45 10.24 -6.65
C ILE A 85 2.40 10.02 -7.73
N ALA A 86 2.15 11.02 -8.57
CA ALA A 86 1.18 10.95 -9.66
C ALA A 86 1.52 9.83 -10.66
N ARG A 87 2.78 9.74 -11.09
CA ARG A 87 3.23 8.65 -11.98
C ARG A 87 3.04 7.28 -11.35
N ARG A 88 3.33 7.15 -10.05
CA ARG A 88 3.13 5.89 -9.35
C ARG A 88 1.64 5.53 -9.24
N ARG A 89 0.79 6.52 -8.95
CA ARG A 89 -0.67 6.31 -8.96
C ARG A 89 -1.16 5.82 -10.32
N THR A 90 -0.74 6.49 -11.41
CA THR A 90 -1.08 6.08 -12.78
C THR A 90 -0.66 4.63 -13.04
N PHE A 91 0.56 4.27 -12.67
CA PHE A 91 1.02 2.89 -12.81
C PHE A 91 0.14 1.90 -12.02
N MET A 92 -0.18 2.22 -10.77
CA MET A 92 -1.00 1.35 -9.91
C MET A 92 -2.42 1.21 -10.45
N THR A 93 -3.02 2.28 -10.95
CA THR A 93 -4.40 2.25 -11.46
C THR A 93 -4.50 1.66 -12.87
N ASP A 94 -3.64 2.10 -13.77
CA ASP A 94 -3.81 1.84 -15.20
C ASP A 94 -3.10 0.55 -15.65
N VAL A 95 -2.00 0.19 -14.97
CA VAL A 95 -1.23 -1.03 -15.30
C VAL A 95 -1.60 -2.18 -14.37
N LEU A 96 -1.67 -1.93 -13.06
CA LEU A 96 -1.96 -2.97 -12.07
C LEU A 96 -3.45 -3.15 -11.77
N GLY A 97 -4.32 -2.25 -12.25
CA GLY A 97 -5.76 -2.32 -12.02
C GLY A 97 -6.19 -2.06 -10.57
N ILE A 98 -5.32 -1.46 -9.76
CA ILE A 98 -5.60 -1.16 -8.35
C ILE A 98 -6.53 0.03 -8.26
N ARG A 99 -7.64 -0.11 -7.55
CA ARG A 99 -8.61 0.96 -7.31
C ARG A 99 -8.17 1.84 -6.14
N LEU A 100 -7.42 2.90 -6.43
CA LEU A 100 -6.98 3.87 -5.43
C LEU A 100 -7.97 5.01 -5.30
N LYS A 101 -8.37 5.31 -4.07
CA LYS A 101 -9.07 6.56 -3.77
C LYS A 101 -8.11 7.75 -3.96
N PRO A 102 -8.62 8.95 -4.31
CA PRO A 102 -7.78 10.13 -4.52
C PRO A 102 -6.94 10.51 -3.29
N GLU A 103 -7.42 10.21 -2.09
CA GLU A 103 -6.75 10.50 -0.83
C GLU A 103 -5.51 9.63 -0.58
N VAL A 104 -5.38 8.50 -1.27
CA VAL A 104 -4.26 7.57 -1.07
C VAL A 104 -3.09 7.96 -1.95
N LEU A 105 -2.01 8.38 -1.33
CA LEU A 105 -0.77 8.79 -1.99
C LEU A 105 0.32 7.74 -1.76
N PRO A 106 0.66 6.89 -2.74
CA PRO A 106 1.79 5.98 -2.64
C PRO A 106 3.10 6.77 -2.69
N PHE A 107 3.91 6.65 -1.66
CA PHE A 107 5.19 7.36 -1.56
C PHE A 107 6.41 6.44 -1.52
N SER A 108 6.23 5.15 -1.30
CA SER A 108 7.31 4.19 -1.34
C SER A 108 8.02 4.22 -2.69
N SER A 109 9.33 4.11 -2.67
CA SER A 109 10.13 3.95 -3.88
C SER A 109 10.16 2.49 -4.37
N ILE A 110 9.73 1.57 -3.54
CA ILE A 110 9.56 0.18 -3.93
C ILE A 110 8.34 0.11 -4.86
N PRO A 111 8.48 -0.40 -6.07
CA PRO A 111 7.34 -0.56 -6.95
C PRO A 111 6.27 -1.44 -6.30
N ALA A 112 5.01 -1.14 -6.56
CA ALA A 112 3.88 -1.98 -6.15
C ALA A 112 3.92 -3.38 -6.81
N TRP A 113 4.93 -3.65 -7.57
CA TRP A 113 5.28 -4.96 -8.10
C TRP A 113 6.75 -5.23 -7.83
N LEU A 114 7.04 -6.40 -7.35
CA LEU A 114 8.38 -6.97 -7.43
C LEU A 114 8.42 -7.77 -8.73
N PRO A 115 9.46 -7.58 -9.57
CA PRO A 115 9.63 -8.48 -10.70
C PRO A 115 9.76 -9.90 -10.12
N PRO A 116 8.81 -10.81 -10.36
CA PRO A 116 8.94 -12.18 -9.87
C PRO A 116 10.09 -12.92 -10.57
N PHE A 117 10.70 -12.26 -11.55
CA PHE A 117 11.78 -12.78 -12.37
C PHE A 117 13.05 -11.98 -12.09
N TRP A 118 13.71 -12.25 -10.98
CA TRP A 118 14.95 -11.56 -10.58
C TRP A 118 16.06 -11.57 -11.64
N LEU A 119 16.09 -12.62 -12.46
CA LEU A 119 17.07 -12.77 -13.55
C LEU A 119 16.56 -12.23 -14.90
N ASP A 120 15.34 -11.75 -14.96
CA ASP A 120 14.75 -11.16 -16.16
C ASP A 120 13.97 -9.89 -15.80
N PRO A 121 14.66 -8.75 -15.64
CA PRO A 121 14.04 -7.51 -15.21
C PRO A 121 13.07 -6.92 -16.26
N GLY A 122 13.05 -7.46 -17.47
CA GLY A 122 12.10 -7.07 -18.51
C GLY A 122 10.71 -7.68 -18.34
N LYS A 123 10.53 -8.58 -17.36
CA LYS A 123 9.25 -9.25 -17.12
C LYS A 123 8.65 -8.85 -15.77
N ALA A 124 7.36 -8.66 -15.76
CA ALA A 124 6.56 -8.44 -14.55
C ALA A 124 5.22 -9.16 -14.67
N MET A 125 4.65 -9.54 -13.53
CA MET A 125 3.26 -9.99 -13.49
C MET A 125 2.35 -8.78 -13.46
N ALA A 126 1.32 -8.79 -14.30
CA ALA A 126 0.25 -7.79 -14.30
C ALA A 126 -1.10 -8.50 -14.24
N MET A 127 -2.07 -7.87 -13.63
CA MET A 127 -3.46 -8.31 -13.73
C MET A 127 -3.97 -8.01 -15.16
N ARG A 128 -4.62 -9.00 -15.75
CA ARG A 128 -5.33 -8.86 -17.02
C ARG A 128 -6.77 -8.44 -16.79
#